data_daca2dfaa719ce9c928d477105c88b48
#
_entry.id   daca2dfaa719ce9c928d477105c88b48
#
_cell.length_a   1.000
_cell.length_b   1.000
_cell.length_c   1.000
_cell.angle_alpha   90.00
_cell.angle_beta   90.00
_cell.angle_gamma   90.00
#
_symmetry.space_group_name_H-M   'P 1'
#
loop_
_entity.id
_entity.type
_entity.pdbx_description
1 polymer ?
#
loop_
_entity_poly.entity_id
_entity_poly.type
_entity_poly.pdbx_seq_one_letter_code
_entity_poly.pdbx_strand_id
1 'polypeptide(L)'
;ENEDTDLLLPALLEGQNYGAAAADGTQGPSVSVSRNNPAKRNYLVVAVLCFGNLINFIDWFIVPGILLDLQKYFGLSDGKTGLLQTVFTLCYMLAAPIFGYLGDRYNRKIILGAGIFFWSGVTLGSSFITQSHYRIFVLSRGLVGIGSASYSTIAPTIIADLFEEGKRTTVLSIFYIFIPVGSGCGYMLAAGMAKSTGDWHWALRVTPCMGALALLLLILLVPHRIQRRTAAHRARSISGMIRRADEKPDVHTAAKTTWCQDVGSLVKNCSFVCSSLGQTAMAFVTGALGVWMPLFLYRAQVVQGIVPPCLQESCNSSNSLIFGGITVGTGILGIIAGAEAARRLRKKNNKADPLICATSMFISSLCLYIALMVAQTNILSTFIFIAFGELFLSVNWAVVTDILLYVVTPRRQSTAIALQILVSHLLGDAGSPYLIGVISNAVQARNSPSLQWSFRSMQYSFVICAFVGVFGGGFFLLTSFYIEEDRKEAQR
;
A
#
# COMPACT_ATOMS: atom_id res chain seq x y z
N GLU A 1 25.67 55.94 16.62
CA GLU A 1 24.84 56.62 17.63
C GLU A 1 23.52 55.91 17.66
N ASN A 2 23.46 55.01 18.36
CA ASN A 2 23.03 54.34 19.60
C ASN A 2 22.03 55.15 20.43
N GLU A 3 21.11 54.37 21.08
CA GLU A 3 20.09 54.75 22.02
C GLU A 3 18.73 55.08 21.38
N ASP A 4 17.89 54.02 21.30
CA ASP A 4 16.44 54.11 21.50
C ASP A 4 15.68 52.78 21.16
N THR A 5 16.28 51.63 21.49
CA THR A 5 15.60 50.33 21.27
C THR A 5 15.36 49.49 22.54
N ASP A 6 15.71 50.02 23.71
CA ASP A 6 15.64 49.27 24.98
C ASP A 6 14.51 49.68 25.96
N LEU A 7 13.49 50.44 25.49
CA LEU A 7 12.42 50.96 26.38
C LEU A 7 11.01 50.41 26.10
N LEU A 8 10.81 49.44 25.25
CA LEU A 8 9.47 48.91 24.94
C LEU A 8 9.18 47.48 25.43
N LEU A 9 10.15 46.82 26.08
CA LEU A 9 9.93 45.41 26.51
C LEU A 9 9.41 45.25 27.97
N PRO A 10 9.49 46.21 28.92
CA PRO A 10 8.91 46.03 30.25
C PRO A 10 7.42 46.35 30.36
N ALA A 11 6.83 47.10 29.43
CA ALA A 11 5.44 47.59 29.57
C ALA A 11 4.35 46.55 29.21
N LEU A 12 4.70 45.37 28.69
CA LEU A 12 3.74 44.31 28.32
C LEU A 12 3.63 43.16 29.35
N LEU A 13 4.36 43.24 30.46
CA LEU A 13 4.34 42.21 31.52
C LEU A 13 3.68 42.69 32.86
N GLU A 14 3.22 43.92 32.96
CA GLU A 14 2.64 44.49 34.21
C GLU A 14 1.12 44.67 34.21
N GLY A 15 0.40 44.06 33.28
CA GLY A 15 -1.06 44.25 33.16
C GLY A 15 -1.92 43.07 33.57
N GLN A 16 -1.66 42.35 34.68
CA GLN A 16 -2.71 41.47 35.29
C GLN A 16 -2.33 41.05 36.73
N ASN A 17 -2.44 41.98 37.67
CA ASN A 17 -2.59 41.66 39.09
C ASN A 17 -3.55 42.66 39.74
N TYR A 18 -4.85 42.36 39.69
CA TYR A 18 -5.83 42.91 40.63
C TYR A 18 -6.90 41.83 40.94
N GLY A 19 -7.01 41.53 42.22
CA GLY A 19 -8.16 40.81 42.76
C GLY A 19 -7.87 39.57 43.57
N ALA A 20 -7.11 39.67 44.64
CA ALA A 20 -7.17 38.73 45.73
C ALA A 20 -8.06 39.29 46.84
N ALA A 21 -9.28 38.82 46.99
CA ALA A 21 -10.09 38.94 48.17
C ALA A 21 -10.42 37.54 48.69
N ALA A 22 -10.14 37.35 49.97
CA ALA A 22 -10.29 36.12 50.70
C ALA A 22 -11.77 35.70 50.84
N ALA A 23 -12.02 34.38 50.72
CA ALA A 23 -13.13 33.67 51.40
C ALA A 23 -12.83 32.16 51.44
N ASP A 24 -12.48 31.74 52.59
CA ASP A 24 -13.00 30.61 53.38
C ASP A 24 -13.20 29.21 52.71
N GLY A 25 -12.67 28.23 53.43
CA GLY A 25 -12.52 26.84 53.08
C GLY A 25 -13.82 26.05 52.91
N THR A 26 -13.84 25.26 51.85
CA THR A 26 -14.44 23.94 51.81
C THR A 26 -13.67 23.09 50.80
N GLN A 27 -12.92 22.12 51.28
CA GLN A 27 -12.28 21.10 50.47
C GLN A 27 -13.35 20.21 49.87
N GLY A 28 -13.73 20.45 48.60
CA GLY A 28 -14.43 19.45 47.76
C GLY A 28 -13.39 18.49 47.17
N PRO A 29 -13.75 17.21 46.94
CA PRO A 29 -12.82 16.20 46.46
C PRO A 29 -12.25 16.63 45.10
N SER A 30 -10.94 16.80 45.04
CA SER A 30 -10.20 17.02 43.81
C SER A 30 -10.31 15.77 42.91
N VAL A 31 -11.27 15.82 42.01
CA VAL A 31 -11.29 14.88 40.87
C VAL A 31 -10.04 15.19 40.07
N SER A 32 -9.03 14.37 40.24
CA SER A 32 -7.84 14.37 39.39
C SER A 32 -8.26 14.01 37.96
N VAL A 33 -8.64 15.03 37.19
CA VAL A 33 -8.77 14.88 35.73
C VAL A 33 -7.37 14.56 35.22
N SER A 34 -7.12 13.28 35.00
CA SER A 34 -5.92 12.78 34.34
C SER A 34 -5.71 13.60 33.07
N ARG A 35 -4.76 14.53 33.08
CA ARG A 35 -4.30 15.28 31.91
C ARG A 35 -3.61 14.29 30.97
N ASN A 36 -4.40 13.54 30.21
CA ASN A 36 -3.88 12.70 29.12
C ASN A 36 -3.11 13.63 28.16
N ASN A 37 -1.80 13.47 28.17
CA ASN A 37 -0.88 14.22 27.33
C ASN A 37 -1.31 14.09 25.85
N PRO A 38 -1.66 15.19 25.16
CA PRO A 38 -2.23 15.13 23.80
C PRO A 38 -1.32 14.41 22.80
N ALA A 39 -0.01 14.45 23.01
CA ALA A 39 0.96 13.72 22.20
C ALA A 39 0.79 12.20 22.35
N LYS A 40 0.68 11.68 23.58
CA LYS A 40 0.48 10.23 23.81
C LYS A 40 -0.80 9.73 23.16
N ARG A 41 -1.87 10.52 23.18
CA ARG A 41 -3.14 10.16 22.53
C ARG A 41 -3.02 10.10 21.00
N ASN A 42 -2.28 10.99 20.37
CA ASN A 42 -2.08 10.97 18.92
C ASN A 42 -1.31 9.72 18.49
N TYR A 43 -0.26 9.33 19.22
CA TYR A 43 0.47 8.10 18.94
C TYR A 43 -0.39 6.84 19.16
N LEU A 44 -1.29 6.84 20.15
CA LEU A 44 -2.24 5.76 20.35
C LEU A 44 -3.19 5.61 19.16
N VAL A 45 -3.70 6.72 18.61
CA VAL A 45 -4.53 6.72 17.41
C VAL A 45 -3.75 6.13 16.23
N VAL A 46 -2.48 6.53 16.05
CA VAL A 46 -1.62 5.95 14.99
C VAL A 46 -1.43 4.46 15.17
N ALA A 47 -1.19 3.98 16.39
CA ALA A 47 -1.04 2.56 16.66
C ALA A 47 -2.29 1.76 16.26
N VAL A 48 -3.50 2.29 16.57
CA VAL A 48 -4.77 1.68 16.15
C VAL A 48 -4.90 1.68 14.62
N LEU A 49 -4.51 2.77 13.95
CA LEU A 49 -4.55 2.85 12.49
C LEU A 49 -3.50 1.92 11.85
N CYS A 50 -2.31 1.79 12.42
CA CYS A 50 -1.31 0.82 11.95
C CYS A 50 -1.80 -0.62 12.11
N PHE A 51 -2.45 -0.94 13.24
CA PHE A 51 -3.05 -2.25 13.47
C PHE A 51 -4.17 -2.55 12.45
N GLY A 52 -5.05 -1.57 12.18
CA GLY A 52 -6.06 -1.72 11.13
C GLY A 52 -5.46 -1.90 9.74
N ASN A 53 -4.34 -1.21 9.43
CA ASN A 53 -3.61 -1.38 8.17
C ASN A 53 -3.01 -2.79 8.05
N LEU A 54 -2.44 -3.30 9.13
CA LEU A 54 -1.95 -4.66 9.20
C LEU A 54 -3.05 -5.67 8.84
N ILE A 55 -4.21 -5.55 9.47
CA ILE A 55 -5.34 -6.46 9.22
C ILE A 55 -5.87 -6.32 7.78
N ASN A 56 -5.95 -5.10 7.27
CA ASN A 56 -6.37 -4.84 5.91
C ASN A 56 -5.47 -5.57 4.89
N PHE A 57 -4.14 -5.54 5.08
CA PHE A 57 -3.22 -6.25 4.19
C PHE A 57 -3.14 -7.76 4.48
N ILE A 58 -3.39 -8.21 5.71
CA ILE A 58 -3.59 -9.63 5.99
C ILE A 58 -4.79 -10.16 5.19
N ASP A 59 -5.93 -9.47 5.20
CA ASP A 59 -7.13 -9.89 4.45
C ASP A 59 -6.93 -9.82 2.94
N TRP A 60 -6.12 -8.87 2.46
CA TRP A 60 -5.74 -8.77 1.04
C TRP A 60 -5.00 -10.01 0.55
N PHE A 61 -4.07 -10.55 1.37
CA PHE A 61 -3.21 -11.66 1.00
C PHE A 61 -3.62 -13.02 1.57
N ILE A 62 -4.74 -13.10 2.31
CA ILE A 62 -5.28 -14.37 2.82
C ILE A 62 -5.68 -15.30 1.68
N VAL A 63 -6.34 -14.78 0.64
CA VAL A 63 -6.78 -15.58 -0.52
C VAL A 63 -5.59 -16.08 -1.36
N PRO A 64 -4.59 -15.26 -1.73
CA PRO A 64 -3.36 -15.77 -2.30
C PRO A 64 -2.66 -16.85 -1.46
N GLY A 65 -2.77 -16.77 -0.13
CA GLY A 65 -2.18 -17.75 0.79
C GLY A 65 -2.83 -19.13 0.78
N ILE A 66 -4.13 -19.21 0.46
CA ILE A 66 -4.92 -20.46 0.31
C ILE A 66 -5.30 -20.75 -1.13
N LEU A 67 -4.59 -20.18 -2.11
CA LEU A 67 -4.97 -20.22 -3.51
C LEU A 67 -5.09 -21.64 -4.06
N LEU A 68 -4.20 -22.54 -3.63
CA LEU A 68 -4.20 -23.94 -4.02
C LEU A 68 -5.47 -24.68 -3.54
N ASP A 69 -5.88 -24.43 -2.30
CA ASP A 69 -7.08 -25.03 -1.72
C ASP A 69 -8.34 -24.52 -2.43
N LEU A 70 -8.41 -23.20 -2.70
CA LEU A 70 -9.51 -22.61 -3.47
C LEU A 70 -9.60 -23.17 -4.90
N GLN A 71 -8.46 -23.31 -5.58
CA GLN A 71 -8.40 -23.83 -6.92
C GLN A 71 -8.96 -25.25 -6.98
N LYS A 72 -8.63 -26.08 -6.01
CA LYS A 72 -9.15 -27.44 -5.89
C LYS A 72 -10.62 -27.49 -5.50
N TYR A 73 -11.00 -26.74 -4.45
CA TYR A 73 -12.37 -26.73 -3.93
C TYR A 73 -13.39 -26.34 -5.02
N PHE A 74 -13.13 -25.29 -5.76
CA PHE A 74 -14.02 -24.82 -6.82
C PHE A 74 -13.73 -25.45 -8.21
N GLY A 75 -12.70 -26.27 -8.34
CA GLY A 75 -12.31 -26.85 -9.65
C GLY A 75 -11.89 -25.78 -10.67
N LEU A 76 -11.09 -24.79 -10.25
CA LEU A 76 -10.78 -23.64 -11.06
C LEU A 76 -9.59 -23.87 -12.00
N SER A 77 -9.69 -23.32 -13.21
CA SER A 77 -8.54 -23.10 -14.07
C SER A 77 -7.71 -21.93 -13.57
N ASP A 78 -6.44 -21.85 -13.97
CA ASP A 78 -5.53 -20.77 -13.56
C ASP A 78 -6.11 -19.37 -13.89
N GLY A 79 -6.72 -19.18 -15.06
CA GLY A 79 -7.36 -17.90 -15.41
C GLY A 79 -8.50 -17.50 -14.48
N LYS A 80 -9.38 -18.44 -14.10
CA LYS A 80 -10.46 -18.18 -13.13
C LYS A 80 -9.90 -17.88 -11.74
N THR A 81 -8.81 -18.53 -11.37
CA THR A 81 -8.13 -18.30 -10.08
C THR A 81 -7.53 -16.89 -10.02
N GLY A 82 -6.84 -16.44 -11.08
CA GLY A 82 -6.31 -15.08 -11.16
C GLY A 82 -7.40 -14.00 -11.15
N LEU A 83 -8.58 -14.30 -11.68
CA LEU A 83 -9.73 -13.41 -11.70
C LEU A 83 -10.18 -12.97 -10.29
N LEU A 84 -9.99 -13.81 -9.26
CA LEU A 84 -10.33 -13.48 -7.87
C LEU A 84 -9.60 -12.23 -7.37
N GLN A 85 -8.31 -12.15 -7.64
CA GLN A 85 -7.51 -10.99 -7.24
C GLN A 85 -7.75 -9.79 -8.14
N THR A 86 -7.90 -10.02 -9.44
CA THR A 86 -8.22 -8.95 -10.41
C THR A 86 -9.52 -8.24 -10.05
N VAL A 87 -10.60 -8.96 -9.77
CA VAL A 87 -11.89 -8.35 -9.38
C VAL A 87 -11.76 -7.58 -8.08
N PHE A 88 -11.04 -8.12 -7.10
CA PHE A 88 -10.77 -7.44 -5.85
C PHE A 88 -10.06 -6.09 -6.09
N THR A 89 -8.94 -6.07 -6.82
CA THR A 89 -8.15 -4.87 -7.07
C THR A 89 -8.90 -3.85 -7.94
N LEU A 90 -9.65 -4.29 -8.94
CA LEU A 90 -10.47 -3.39 -9.77
C LEU A 90 -11.55 -2.70 -8.94
N CYS A 91 -12.29 -3.45 -8.11
CA CYS A 91 -13.33 -2.88 -7.25
C CYS A 91 -12.73 -1.92 -6.20
N TYR A 92 -11.58 -2.28 -5.62
CA TYR A 92 -10.80 -1.42 -4.74
C TYR A 92 -10.47 -0.08 -5.41
N MET A 93 -9.91 -0.13 -6.61
CA MET A 93 -9.47 1.04 -7.35
C MET A 93 -10.62 1.97 -7.75
N LEU A 94 -11.75 1.39 -8.18
CA LEU A 94 -12.95 2.17 -8.53
C LEU A 94 -13.60 2.82 -7.31
N ALA A 95 -13.53 2.16 -6.15
CA ALA A 95 -14.10 2.67 -4.90
C ALA A 95 -13.21 3.73 -4.22
N ALA A 96 -11.89 3.68 -4.38
CA ALA A 96 -10.96 4.56 -3.70
C ALA A 96 -11.23 6.08 -3.92
N PRO A 97 -11.50 6.59 -5.14
CA PRO A 97 -11.87 7.98 -5.35
C PRO A 97 -13.19 8.38 -4.67
N ILE A 98 -14.15 7.44 -4.61
CA ILE A 98 -15.44 7.67 -3.97
C ILE A 98 -15.24 7.86 -2.47
N PHE A 99 -14.46 7.00 -1.82
CA PHE A 99 -14.16 7.13 -0.39
C PHE A 99 -13.27 8.34 -0.08
N GLY A 100 -12.37 8.71 -0.98
CA GLY A 100 -11.62 9.95 -0.89
C GLY A 100 -12.55 11.17 -0.82
N TYR A 101 -13.52 11.25 -1.73
CA TYR A 101 -14.54 12.31 -1.74
C TYR A 101 -15.43 12.29 -0.50
N LEU A 102 -15.89 11.11 -0.06
CA LEU A 102 -16.69 10.97 1.15
C LEU A 102 -15.89 11.36 2.41
N GLY A 103 -14.62 10.99 2.49
CA GLY A 103 -13.72 11.31 3.60
C GLY A 103 -13.48 12.80 3.80
N ASP A 104 -13.63 13.60 2.74
CA ASP A 104 -13.54 15.07 2.83
C ASP A 104 -14.83 15.72 3.32
N ARG A 105 -15.98 15.09 3.18
CA ARG A 105 -17.30 15.64 3.50
C ARG A 105 -17.95 15.08 4.77
N TYR A 106 -17.67 13.81 5.06
CA TYR A 106 -18.32 13.10 6.18
C TYR A 106 -17.30 12.75 7.28
N ASN A 107 -17.81 12.25 8.40
CA ASN A 107 -16.96 11.84 9.52
C ASN A 107 -16.10 10.63 9.15
N ARG A 108 -14.79 10.84 9.03
CA ARG A 108 -13.80 9.84 8.65
C ARG A 108 -13.82 8.60 9.54
N LYS A 109 -14.04 8.77 10.86
CA LYS A 109 -14.14 7.66 11.80
C LYS A 109 -15.31 6.74 11.47
N ILE A 110 -16.46 7.31 11.09
CA ILE A 110 -17.66 6.52 10.73
C ILE A 110 -17.39 5.75 9.44
N ILE A 111 -16.80 6.40 8.43
CA ILE A 111 -16.52 5.74 7.14
C ILE A 111 -15.52 4.60 7.33
N LEU A 112 -14.45 4.82 8.12
CA LEU A 112 -13.50 3.76 8.47
C LEU A 112 -14.16 2.59 9.19
N GLY A 113 -14.98 2.90 10.21
CA GLY A 113 -15.68 1.87 10.98
C GLY A 113 -16.68 1.08 10.11
N ALA A 114 -17.46 1.76 9.28
CA ALA A 114 -18.37 1.13 8.34
C ALA A 114 -17.62 0.26 7.32
N GLY A 115 -16.48 0.72 6.81
CA GLY A 115 -15.63 -0.04 5.90
C GLY A 115 -15.08 -1.31 6.54
N ILE A 116 -14.50 -1.23 7.75
CA ILE A 116 -13.99 -2.39 8.49
C ILE A 116 -15.12 -3.40 8.73
N PHE A 117 -16.26 -2.95 9.21
CA PHE A 117 -17.42 -3.80 9.43
C PHE A 117 -17.89 -4.48 8.14
N PHE A 118 -17.99 -3.72 7.04
CA PHE A 118 -18.45 -4.22 5.75
C PHE A 118 -17.51 -5.29 5.19
N TRP A 119 -16.18 -5.00 5.06
CA TRP A 119 -15.27 -6.00 4.48
C TRP A 119 -15.16 -7.25 5.37
N SER A 120 -15.10 -7.08 6.70
CA SER A 120 -15.05 -8.20 7.65
C SER A 120 -16.29 -9.08 7.55
N GLY A 121 -17.48 -8.46 7.46
CA GLY A 121 -18.74 -9.19 7.30
C GLY A 121 -18.81 -9.96 5.98
N VAL A 122 -18.35 -9.34 4.87
CA VAL A 122 -18.32 -10.00 3.56
C VAL A 122 -17.28 -11.15 3.54
N THR A 123 -16.11 -10.94 4.14
CA THR A 123 -15.08 -12.01 4.24
C THR A 123 -15.61 -13.19 5.06
N LEU A 124 -16.29 -12.92 6.19
CA LEU A 124 -16.94 -13.98 6.98
C LEU A 124 -18.00 -14.70 6.15
N GLY A 125 -18.88 -13.97 5.48
CA GLY A 125 -19.92 -14.54 4.61
C GLY A 125 -19.34 -15.39 3.49
N SER A 126 -18.20 -14.99 2.92
CA SER A 126 -17.53 -15.74 1.86
C SER A 126 -17.04 -17.12 2.30
N SER A 127 -16.77 -17.30 3.61
CA SER A 127 -16.37 -18.60 4.18
C SER A 127 -17.46 -19.66 4.22
N PHE A 128 -18.71 -19.29 3.96
CA PHE A 128 -19.84 -20.22 3.92
C PHE A 128 -20.31 -20.55 2.50
N ILE A 129 -19.62 -20.02 1.47
CA ILE A 129 -19.99 -20.25 0.07
C ILE A 129 -19.64 -21.67 -0.33
N THR A 130 -20.63 -22.39 -0.83
CA THR A 130 -20.51 -23.78 -1.30
C THR A 130 -19.82 -23.87 -2.66
N GLN A 131 -19.26 -25.04 -2.97
CA GLN A 131 -18.48 -25.33 -4.17
C GLN A 131 -19.20 -24.96 -5.50
N SER A 132 -20.53 -25.07 -5.55
CA SER A 132 -21.34 -24.76 -6.75
C SER A 132 -21.45 -23.24 -7.02
N HIS A 133 -21.15 -22.36 -6.06
CA HIS A 133 -21.41 -20.93 -6.12
C HIS A 133 -20.17 -20.06 -6.30
N TYR A 134 -19.22 -20.48 -7.12
CA TYR A 134 -18.00 -19.74 -7.42
C TYR A 134 -18.24 -18.27 -7.80
N ARG A 135 -19.29 -17.97 -8.59
CA ARG A 135 -19.62 -16.58 -9.00
C ARG A 135 -19.91 -15.68 -7.82
N ILE A 136 -20.57 -16.22 -6.78
CA ILE A 136 -20.84 -15.47 -5.54
C ILE A 136 -19.54 -15.21 -4.78
N PHE A 137 -18.59 -16.17 -4.80
CA PHE A 137 -17.27 -16.00 -4.21
C PHE A 137 -16.48 -14.89 -4.91
N VAL A 138 -16.48 -14.82 -6.25
CA VAL A 138 -15.88 -13.72 -7.02
C VAL A 138 -16.50 -12.37 -6.66
N LEU A 139 -17.85 -12.30 -6.58
CA LEU A 139 -18.55 -11.08 -6.18
C LEU A 139 -18.17 -10.64 -4.77
N SER A 140 -18.07 -11.58 -3.83
CA SER A 140 -17.64 -11.27 -2.46
C SER A 140 -16.23 -10.68 -2.42
N ARG A 141 -15.30 -11.15 -3.27
CA ARG A 141 -13.95 -10.54 -3.37
C ARG A 141 -14.01 -9.10 -3.85
N GLY A 142 -14.86 -8.78 -4.83
CA GLY A 142 -15.07 -7.39 -5.26
C GLY A 142 -15.62 -6.50 -4.13
N LEU A 143 -16.59 -7.00 -3.37
CA LEU A 143 -17.17 -6.28 -2.23
C LEU A 143 -16.13 -6.04 -1.12
N VAL A 144 -15.27 -7.04 -0.83
CA VAL A 144 -14.14 -6.87 0.11
C VAL A 144 -13.19 -5.78 -0.37
N GLY A 145 -12.89 -5.72 -1.68
CA GLY A 145 -12.07 -4.67 -2.29
C GLY A 145 -12.66 -3.27 -2.07
N ILE A 146 -13.98 -3.11 -2.22
CA ILE A 146 -14.67 -1.84 -1.94
C ILE A 146 -14.49 -1.44 -0.47
N GLY A 147 -14.70 -2.35 0.47
CA GLY A 147 -14.52 -2.09 1.89
C GLY A 147 -13.08 -1.70 2.25
N SER A 148 -12.10 -2.42 1.71
CA SER A 148 -10.67 -2.17 1.88
C SER A 148 -10.25 -0.77 1.37
N ALA A 149 -10.84 -0.30 0.26
CA ALA A 149 -10.58 1.01 -0.31
C ALA A 149 -10.92 2.16 0.66
N SER A 150 -11.97 2.01 1.46
CA SER A 150 -12.36 3.01 2.45
C SER A 150 -11.26 3.23 3.50
N TYR A 151 -10.62 2.15 3.92
CA TYR A 151 -9.55 2.19 4.91
C TYR A 151 -8.27 2.81 4.34
N SER A 152 -7.80 2.30 3.22
CA SER A 152 -6.52 2.71 2.60
C SER A 152 -6.51 4.17 2.17
N THR A 153 -7.67 4.74 1.83
CA THR A 153 -7.79 6.15 1.44
C THR A 153 -7.88 7.09 2.63
N ILE A 154 -8.59 6.69 3.71
CA ILE A 154 -8.91 7.60 4.82
C ILE A 154 -7.89 7.55 5.95
N ALA A 155 -7.34 6.37 6.29
CA ALA A 155 -6.40 6.25 7.40
C ALA A 155 -5.15 7.14 7.26
N PRO A 156 -4.47 7.21 6.09
CA PRO A 156 -3.34 8.13 5.92
C PRO A 156 -3.71 9.61 6.08
N THR A 157 -4.93 10.00 5.70
CA THR A 157 -5.38 11.39 5.85
C THR A 157 -5.61 11.78 7.30
N ILE A 158 -6.06 10.86 8.14
CA ILE A 158 -6.17 11.09 9.59
C ILE A 158 -4.79 11.27 10.20
N ILE A 159 -3.81 10.42 9.83
CA ILE A 159 -2.43 10.55 10.29
C ILE A 159 -1.83 11.90 9.87
N ALA A 160 -2.07 12.29 8.60
CA ALA A 160 -1.59 13.56 8.08
C ALA A 160 -2.15 14.78 8.83
N ASP A 161 -3.37 14.70 9.35
CA ASP A 161 -4.02 15.76 10.12
C ASP A 161 -3.58 15.80 11.58
N LEU A 162 -3.03 14.72 12.12
CA LEU A 162 -2.60 14.62 13.52
C LEU A 162 -1.19 15.16 13.78
N PHE A 163 -0.34 15.22 12.74
CA PHE A 163 1.08 15.54 12.87
C PHE A 163 1.49 16.68 11.93
N GLU A 164 2.42 17.52 12.39
CA GLU A 164 3.07 18.57 11.60
C GLU A 164 4.04 17.97 10.58
N GLU A 165 4.39 18.72 9.53
CA GLU A 165 5.13 18.24 8.36
C GLU A 165 6.38 17.40 8.68
N GLY A 166 7.22 17.82 9.64
CA GLY A 166 8.45 17.09 9.98
C GLY A 166 8.22 15.70 10.59
N LYS A 167 7.19 15.54 11.43
CA LYS A 167 6.83 14.26 12.07
C LYS A 167 5.88 13.43 11.24
N ARG A 168 5.08 14.08 10.39
CA ARG A 168 4.09 13.45 9.51
C ARG A 168 4.71 12.40 8.60
N THR A 169 5.80 12.73 7.91
CA THR A 169 6.49 11.82 6.99
C THR A 169 6.97 10.57 7.70
N THR A 170 7.59 10.71 8.88
CA THR A 170 8.06 9.56 9.66
C THR A 170 6.91 8.65 10.10
N VAL A 171 5.81 9.23 10.59
CA VAL A 171 4.65 8.43 11.04
C VAL A 171 3.96 7.74 9.87
N LEU A 172 3.82 8.40 8.71
CA LEU A 172 3.30 7.77 7.50
C LEU A 172 4.22 6.66 6.98
N SER A 173 5.53 6.82 7.06
CA SER A 173 6.48 5.76 6.70
C SER A 173 6.31 4.53 7.59
N ILE A 174 6.13 4.71 8.90
CA ILE A 174 5.82 3.62 9.82
C ILE A 174 4.49 2.95 9.42
N PHE A 175 3.45 3.73 9.11
CA PHE A 175 2.17 3.18 8.65
C PHE A 175 2.31 2.32 7.39
N TYR A 176 3.11 2.76 6.42
CA TYR A 176 3.33 2.03 5.17
C TYR A 176 4.22 0.78 5.31
N ILE A 177 5.10 0.70 6.33
CA ILE A 177 5.85 -0.53 6.64
C ILE A 177 4.91 -1.70 6.97
N PHE A 178 3.71 -1.42 7.49
CA PHE A 178 2.72 -2.46 7.75
C PHE A 178 2.14 -3.10 6.47
N ILE A 179 2.40 -2.57 5.28
CA ILE A 179 2.01 -3.19 4.00
C ILE A 179 2.75 -4.53 3.79
N PRO A 180 4.08 -4.57 3.66
CA PRO A 180 4.79 -5.85 3.50
C PRO A 180 4.64 -6.77 4.71
N VAL A 181 4.56 -6.21 5.92
CA VAL A 181 4.31 -7.01 7.14
C VAL A 181 2.94 -7.68 7.08
N GLY A 182 1.89 -6.95 6.75
CA GLY A 182 0.54 -7.48 6.61
C GLY A 182 0.43 -8.50 5.47
N SER A 183 1.06 -8.23 4.34
CA SER A 183 1.09 -9.13 3.19
C SER A 183 1.71 -10.48 3.56
N GLY A 184 2.90 -10.48 4.13
CA GLY A 184 3.57 -11.70 4.56
C GLY A 184 2.85 -12.42 5.69
N CYS A 185 2.32 -11.69 6.67
CA CYS A 185 1.47 -12.27 7.72
C CYS A 185 0.18 -12.89 7.15
N GLY A 186 -0.38 -12.32 6.07
CA GLY A 186 -1.54 -12.88 5.37
C GLY A 186 -1.26 -14.28 4.81
N TYR A 187 -0.14 -14.45 4.11
CA TYR A 187 0.29 -15.78 3.63
C TYR A 187 0.53 -16.76 4.79
N MET A 188 1.23 -16.31 5.84
CA MET A 188 1.56 -17.17 6.98
C MET A 188 0.31 -17.58 7.76
N LEU A 189 -0.61 -16.64 7.97
CA LEU A 189 -1.88 -16.92 8.65
C LEU A 189 -2.74 -17.88 7.83
N ALA A 190 -2.85 -17.66 6.52
CA ALA A 190 -3.59 -18.51 5.61
C ALA A 190 -3.09 -19.97 5.66
N ALA A 191 -1.80 -20.16 5.44
CA ALA A 191 -1.19 -21.48 5.47
C ALA A 191 -1.23 -22.13 6.88
N GLY A 192 -0.97 -21.32 7.93
CA GLY A 192 -1.00 -21.80 9.30
C GLY A 192 -2.39 -22.28 9.73
N MET A 193 -3.44 -21.54 9.40
CA MET A 193 -4.82 -21.91 9.71
C MET A 193 -5.27 -23.15 8.92
N ALA A 194 -5.01 -23.18 7.62
CA ALA A 194 -5.33 -24.35 6.80
C ALA A 194 -4.62 -25.63 7.31
N LYS A 195 -3.35 -25.49 7.74
CA LYS A 195 -2.58 -26.60 8.29
C LYS A 195 -3.07 -27.08 9.65
N SER A 196 -3.37 -26.14 10.56
CA SER A 196 -3.72 -26.48 11.97
C SER A 196 -5.14 -27.03 12.10
N THR A 197 -6.07 -26.54 11.28
CA THR A 197 -7.49 -26.94 11.32
C THR A 197 -7.85 -28.03 10.31
N GLY A 198 -7.01 -28.26 9.30
CA GLY A 198 -7.31 -29.14 8.18
C GLY A 198 -8.37 -28.57 7.21
N ASP A 199 -8.82 -27.32 7.40
CA ASP A 199 -9.86 -26.67 6.62
C ASP A 199 -9.49 -25.21 6.32
N TRP A 200 -9.35 -24.86 5.04
CA TRP A 200 -8.98 -23.53 4.60
C TRP A 200 -10.02 -22.43 4.90
N HIS A 201 -11.29 -22.81 5.13
CA HIS A 201 -12.34 -21.85 5.49
C HIS A 201 -12.03 -21.08 6.77
N TRP A 202 -11.30 -21.69 7.70
CA TRP A 202 -10.87 -21.03 8.93
C TRP A 202 -9.94 -19.85 8.68
N ALA A 203 -9.14 -19.87 7.62
CA ALA A 203 -8.34 -18.71 7.25
C ALA A 203 -9.23 -17.48 7.00
N LEU A 204 -10.35 -17.64 6.30
CA LEU A 204 -11.33 -16.57 6.05
C LEU A 204 -12.17 -16.19 7.28
N ARG A 205 -12.25 -17.04 8.31
CA ARG A 205 -13.01 -16.76 9.55
C ARG A 205 -12.19 -16.02 10.59
N VAL A 206 -10.88 -16.15 10.57
CA VAL A 206 -9.98 -15.49 11.55
C VAL A 206 -9.86 -13.99 11.26
N THR A 207 -9.74 -13.58 9.99
CA THR A 207 -9.58 -12.16 9.65
C THR A 207 -10.76 -11.29 10.09
N PRO A 208 -12.04 -11.69 10.00
CA PRO A 208 -13.15 -10.93 10.57
C PRO A 208 -13.09 -10.77 12.09
N CYS A 209 -12.58 -11.76 12.82
CA CYS A 209 -12.39 -11.63 14.26
C CYS A 209 -11.35 -10.54 14.60
N MET A 210 -10.24 -10.51 13.83
CA MET A 210 -9.25 -9.46 13.96
C MET A 210 -9.82 -8.10 13.51
N GLY A 211 -10.66 -8.07 12.46
CA GLY A 211 -11.38 -6.89 12.00
C GLY A 211 -12.35 -6.34 13.06
N ALA A 212 -13.08 -7.21 13.75
CA ALA A 212 -13.94 -6.82 14.87
C ALA A 212 -13.13 -6.20 16.02
N LEU A 213 -11.96 -6.75 16.35
CA LEU A 213 -11.05 -6.16 17.33
C LEU A 213 -10.56 -4.78 16.87
N ALA A 214 -10.14 -4.63 15.61
CA ALA A 214 -9.72 -3.33 15.06
C ALA A 214 -10.86 -2.31 15.11
N LEU A 215 -12.09 -2.72 14.79
CA LEU A 215 -13.27 -1.87 14.87
C LEU A 215 -13.54 -1.43 16.31
N LEU A 216 -13.46 -2.34 17.28
CA LEU A 216 -13.61 -2.04 18.69
C LEU A 216 -12.56 -1.00 19.15
N LEU A 217 -11.30 -1.23 18.83
CA LEU A 217 -10.21 -0.29 19.15
C LEU A 217 -10.42 1.08 18.49
N LEU A 218 -10.87 1.11 17.23
CA LEU A 218 -11.20 2.33 16.51
C LEU A 218 -12.32 3.11 17.22
N ILE A 219 -13.39 2.41 17.64
CA ILE A 219 -14.54 3.03 18.33
C ILE A 219 -14.13 3.61 19.68
N LEU A 220 -13.36 2.87 20.46
CA LEU A 220 -12.99 3.23 21.84
C LEU A 220 -11.88 4.30 21.89
N LEU A 221 -10.85 4.16 21.07
CA LEU A 221 -9.62 4.94 21.21
C LEU A 221 -9.50 6.13 20.26
N VAL A 222 -10.20 6.11 19.11
CA VAL A 222 -10.16 7.21 18.16
C VAL A 222 -11.26 8.23 18.47
N PRO A 223 -10.94 9.48 18.84
CA PRO A 223 -11.96 10.46 19.25
C PRO A 223 -12.76 11.00 18.05
N HIS A 224 -14.04 11.27 18.26
CA HIS A 224 -14.93 11.88 17.26
C HIS A 224 -14.54 13.31 16.85
N ARG A 225 -13.72 14.01 17.65
CA ARG A 225 -13.42 15.45 17.48
C ARG A 225 -12.23 15.75 16.55
N ILE A 226 -11.61 14.76 15.90
CA ILE A 226 -10.46 15.00 15.00
C ILE A 226 -10.84 15.96 13.87
N GLN A 227 -12.04 15.84 13.33
CA GLN A 227 -12.53 16.64 12.20
C GLN A 227 -12.76 18.13 12.52
N ARG A 228 -13.08 18.50 13.77
CA ARG A 228 -13.29 19.91 14.16
C ARG A 228 -11.98 20.72 14.24
N ARG A 229 -10.87 20.09 14.62
CA ARG A 229 -9.56 20.77 14.67
C ARG A 229 -9.03 21.06 13.27
N THR A 230 -9.21 20.14 12.35
CA THR A 230 -8.79 20.26 10.94
C THR A 230 -9.55 21.38 10.23
N ALA A 231 -10.87 21.49 10.41
CA ALA A 231 -11.67 22.55 9.84
C ALA A 231 -11.25 23.92 10.41
N ALA A 232 -10.99 24.03 11.71
CA ALA A 232 -10.52 25.25 12.35
C ALA A 232 -9.08 25.62 11.91
N HIS A 233 -8.21 24.64 11.71
CA HIS A 233 -6.84 24.86 11.23
C HIS A 233 -6.83 25.25 9.73
N ARG A 234 -7.66 24.62 8.90
CA ARG A 234 -7.89 25.01 7.49
C ARG A 234 -8.46 26.44 7.41
N ALA A 235 -9.46 26.76 8.23
CA ALA A 235 -10.02 28.11 8.28
C ALA A 235 -8.98 29.16 8.70
N ARG A 236 -8.13 28.85 9.67
CA ARG A 236 -7.01 29.72 10.08
C ARG A 236 -5.92 29.82 9.02
N SER A 237 -5.60 28.73 8.33
CA SER A 237 -4.62 28.73 7.22
C SER A 237 -5.15 29.55 6.04
N ILE A 238 -6.43 29.39 5.69
CA ILE A 238 -7.08 30.20 4.64
C ILE A 238 -7.17 31.66 5.05
N SER A 239 -7.53 31.96 6.31
CA SER A 239 -7.56 33.32 6.84
C SER A 239 -6.16 33.96 6.91
N GLY A 240 -5.12 33.15 7.22
CA GLY A 240 -3.72 33.60 7.19
C GLY A 240 -3.20 33.81 5.76
N MET A 241 -3.65 33.02 4.79
CA MET A 241 -3.37 33.24 3.37
C MET A 241 -4.08 34.50 2.84
N ILE A 242 -5.34 34.72 3.23
CA ILE A 242 -6.10 35.90 2.85
C ILE A 242 -5.45 37.19 3.46
N ARG A 243 -5.05 37.18 4.73
CA ARG A 243 -4.30 38.29 5.32
C ARG A 243 -2.95 38.57 4.66
N ARG A 244 -2.21 37.53 4.22
CA ARG A 244 -0.97 37.71 3.45
C ARG A 244 -1.21 38.16 2.02
N ALA A 245 -2.38 37.87 1.44
CA ALA A 245 -2.77 38.36 0.13
C ALA A 245 -3.11 39.85 0.14
N ASP A 246 -3.64 40.38 1.25
CA ASP A 246 -3.94 41.79 1.39
C ASP A 246 -2.66 42.66 1.60
N GLU A 247 -1.52 42.03 1.94
CA GLU A 247 -0.24 42.78 2.18
C GLU A 247 0.70 42.84 0.95
N LYS A 248 0.38 42.26 -0.19
CA LYS A 248 1.16 42.39 -1.43
C LYS A 248 0.25 42.45 -2.68
N PRO A 249 0.23 43.63 -3.34
CA PRO A 249 -0.51 43.78 -4.60
C PRO A 249 0.36 43.34 -5.77
N ASP A 250 0.69 42.04 -5.92
CA ASP A 250 1.26 41.46 -7.14
C ASP A 250 1.24 39.93 -7.06
N VAL A 251 0.07 39.34 -6.85
CA VAL A 251 -0.12 37.94 -7.17
C VAL A 251 -1.06 37.89 -8.35
N HIS A 252 -0.51 37.69 -9.53
CA HIS A 252 -1.27 37.26 -10.70
C HIS A 252 -2.33 36.26 -10.24
N THR A 253 -3.59 36.59 -10.45
CA THR A 253 -4.75 35.70 -10.36
C THR A 253 -4.48 34.50 -11.26
N ALA A 254 -3.79 33.51 -10.70
CA ALA A 254 -3.49 32.29 -11.41
C ALA A 254 -4.84 31.61 -11.70
N ALA A 255 -5.24 31.63 -12.97
CA ALA A 255 -6.45 31.01 -13.47
C ALA A 255 -6.60 29.61 -12.92
N LYS A 256 -7.79 29.26 -12.43
CA LYS A 256 -8.12 27.90 -11.96
C LYS A 256 -7.98 26.98 -13.19
N THR A 257 -6.89 26.21 -13.21
CA THR A 257 -6.69 25.21 -14.27
C THR A 257 -7.76 24.13 -14.15
N THR A 258 -8.32 23.70 -15.27
CA THR A 258 -9.27 22.58 -15.33
C THR A 258 -8.50 21.27 -15.17
N TRP A 259 -9.15 20.25 -14.60
CA TRP A 259 -8.55 18.91 -14.42
C TRP A 259 -7.94 18.36 -15.72
N CYS A 260 -8.60 18.55 -16.87
CA CYS A 260 -8.09 18.14 -18.18
C CYS A 260 -6.78 18.87 -18.57
N GLN A 261 -6.64 20.15 -18.20
CA GLN A 261 -5.42 20.91 -18.44
C GLN A 261 -4.27 20.40 -17.56
N ASP A 262 -4.55 20.04 -16.31
CA ASP A 262 -3.54 19.48 -15.41
C ASP A 262 -3.07 18.11 -15.90
N VAL A 263 -3.98 17.21 -16.27
CA VAL A 263 -3.65 15.92 -16.87
C VAL A 263 -2.88 16.12 -18.20
N GLY A 264 -3.32 17.03 -19.06
CA GLY A 264 -2.64 17.33 -20.32
C GLY A 264 -1.21 17.84 -20.14
N SER A 265 -0.94 18.57 -19.05
CA SER A 265 0.42 19.02 -18.75
C SER A 265 1.28 17.90 -18.14
N LEU A 266 0.69 17.01 -17.32
CA LEU A 266 1.38 15.86 -16.75
C LEU A 266 1.82 14.86 -17.82
N VAL A 267 0.99 14.60 -18.81
CA VAL A 267 1.31 13.72 -19.95
C VAL A 267 2.47 14.28 -20.81
N LYS A 268 2.68 15.57 -20.81
CA LYS A 268 3.82 16.21 -21.52
C LYS A 268 5.13 16.13 -20.72
N ASN A 269 5.09 15.90 -19.42
CA ASN A 269 6.27 15.74 -18.58
C ASN A 269 6.86 14.35 -18.78
N CYS A 270 7.99 14.26 -19.47
CA CYS A 270 8.61 12.98 -19.83
C CYS A 270 9.04 12.17 -18.62
N SER A 271 9.58 12.82 -17.57
CA SER A 271 9.99 12.15 -16.33
C SER A 271 8.80 11.57 -15.59
N PHE A 272 7.67 12.27 -15.55
CA PHE A 272 6.44 11.78 -14.96
C PHE A 272 5.90 10.55 -15.70
N VAL A 273 5.83 10.62 -17.03
CA VAL A 273 5.31 9.50 -17.86
C VAL A 273 6.22 8.28 -17.74
N CYS A 274 7.53 8.45 -17.93
CA CYS A 274 8.48 7.33 -17.83
C CYS A 274 8.53 6.72 -16.43
N SER A 275 8.56 7.52 -15.37
CA SER A 275 8.53 6.98 -13.99
C SER A 275 7.20 6.27 -13.67
N SER A 276 6.08 6.75 -14.19
CA SER A 276 4.77 6.10 -14.04
C SER A 276 4.69 4.76 -14.78
N LEU A 277 5.28 4.66 -15.97
CA LEU A 277 5.40 3.38 -16.70
C LEU A 277 6.34 2.40 -15.97
N GLY A 278 7.44 2.90 -15.41
CA GLY A 278 8.32 2.09 -14.56
C GLY A 278 7.60 1.57 -13.31
N GLN A 279 6.83 2.42 -12.64
CA GLN A 279 5.98 2.05 -11.51
C GLN A 279 4.91 1.01 -11.90
N THR A 280 4.30 1.16 -13.07
CA THR A 280 3.31 0.21 -13.60
C THR A 280 3.93 -1.16 -13.84
N ALA A 281 5.14 -1.20 -14.42
CA ALA A 281 5.87 -2.45 -14.61
C ALA A 281 6.22 -3.12 -13.27
N MET A 282 6.65 -2.34 -12.27
CA MET A 282 6.89 -2.83 -10.92
C MET A 282 5.61 -3.40 -10.29
N ALA A 283 4.48 -2.68 -10.38
CA ALA A 283 3.19 -3.14 -9.88
C ALA A 283 2.72 -4.42 -10.58
N PHE A 284 2.96 -4.54 -11.89
CA PHE A 284 2.65 -5.76 -12.66
C PHE A 284 3.40 -6.97 -12.10
N VAL A 285 4.71 -6.83 -11.89
CA VAL A 285 5.55 -7.92 -11.34
C VAL A 285 5.10 -8.26 -9.92
N THR A 286 4.90 -7.25 -9.06
CA THR A 286 4.47 -7.46 -7.66
C THR A 286 3.11 -8.14 -7.59
N GLY A 287 2.15 -7.74 -8.40
CA GLY A 287 0.80 -8.33 -8.43
C GLY A 287 0.80 -9.78 -8.89
N ALA A 288 1.56 -10.09 -9.93
CA ALA A 288 1.69 -11.46 -10.42
C ALA A 288 2.38 -12.38 -9.39
N LEU A 289 3.51 -11.95 -8.83
CA LEU A 289 4.25 -12.71 -7.82
C LEU A 289 3.42 -12.91 -6.56
N GLY A 290 2.77 -11.85 -6.09
CA GLY A 290 1.94 -11.88 -4.88
C GLY A 290 0.80 -12.89 -4.94
N VAL A 291 0.25 -13.18 -6.10
CA VAL A 291 -0.83 -14.16 -6.25
C VAL A 291 -0.30 -15.55 -6.51
N TRP A 292 0.63 -15.68 -7.44
CA TRP A 292 0.97 -17.00 -8.02
C TRP A 292 2.21 -17.65 -7.43
N MET A 293 3.09 -16.92 -6.74
CA MET A 293 4.36 -17.48 -6.29
C MET A 293 4.22 -18.67 -5.34
N PRO A 294 3.33 -18.67 -4.33
CA PRO A 294 3.14 -19.85 -3.48
C PRO A 294 2.68 -21.08 -4.27
N LEU A 295 1.78 -20.92 -5.24
CA LEU A 295 1.30 -22.00 -6.10
C LEU A 295 2.38 -22.50 -7.08
N PHE A 296 3.17 -21.58 -7.63
CA PHE A 296 4.31 -21.93 -8.49
C PHE A 296 5.35 -22.77 -7.76
N LEU A 297 5.71 -22.37 -6.55
CA LEU A 297 6.63 -23.12 -5.70
C LEU A 297 6.10 -24.52 -5.34
N TYR A 298 4.81 -24.63 -5.07
CA TYR A 298 4.19 -25.92 -4.85
C TYR A 298 4.28 -26.81 -6.09
N ARG A 299 3.93 -26.30 -7.28
CA ARG A 299 4.05 -27.07 -8.53
C ARG A 299 5.49 -27.48 -8.85
N ALA A 300 6.46 -26.62 -8.53
CA ALA A 300 7.89 -26.92 -8.64
C ALA A 300 8.30 -28.09 -7.74
N GLN A 301 7.88 -28.10 -6.48
CA GLN A 301 8.18 -29.17 -5.52
C GLN A 301 7.54 -30.49 -5.90
N VAL A 302 6.32 -30.48 -6.47
CA VAL A 302 5.66 -31.68 -6.97
C VAL A 302 6.44 -32.28 -8.13
N VAL A 303 6.92 -31.47 -9.06
CA VAL A 303 7.74 -31.94 -10.20
C VAL A 303 9.10 -32.45 -9.75
N GLN A 304 9.69 -31.87 -8.71
CA GLN A 304 10.93 -32.37 -8.10
C GLN A 304 10.74 -33.65 -7.26
N GLY A 305 9.49 -34.08 -7.02
CA GLY A 305 9.19 -35.24 -6.18
C GLY A 305 9.37 -35.01 -4.68
N ILE A 306 9.52 -33.75 -4.24
CA ILE A 306 9.71 -33.39 -2.82
C ILE A 306 8.38 -33.47 -2.05
N VAL A 307 7.28 -33.10 -2.70
CA VAL A 307 5.94 -33.10 -2.13
C VAL A 307 5.02 -33.93 -3.04
N PRO A 308 4.21 -34.84 -2.49
CA PRO A 308 3.25 -35.58 -3.28
C PRO A 308 2.17 -34.64 -3.86
N PRO A 309 1.58 -34.99 -5.01
CA PRO A 309 0.43 -34.26 -5.54
C PRO A 309 -0.70 -34.25 -4.51
N CYS A 310 -1.25 -33.09 -4.23
CA CYS A 310 -2.32 -32.95 -3.27
C CYS A 310 -3.62 -33.55 -3.82
N LEU A 311 -4.07 -34.66 -3.25
CA LEU A 311 -5.30 -35.37 -3.58
C LEU A 311 -6.45 -35.07 -2.60
N GLN A 312 -6.13 -34.55 -1.38
CA GLN A 312 -7.09 -34.21 -0.33
C GLN A 312 -7.55 -32.75 -0.39
N GLU A 313 -8.64 -32.43 0.31
CA GLU A 313 -9.23 -31.08 0.33
C GLU A 313 -8.33 -30.03 0.99
N SER A 314 -7.44 -30.41 1.90
CA SER A 314 -6.46 -29.52 2.54
C SER A 314 -5.06 -29.82 2.01
N CYS A 315 -4.53 -28.92 1.22
CA CYS A 315 -3.19 -29.01 0.66
C CYS A 315 -2.17 -28.36 1.61
N ASN A 316 -1.53 -29.18 2.42
CA ASN A 316 -0.57 -28.72 3.40
C ASN A 316 0.73 -28.20 2.75
N SER A 317 0.70 -26.98 2.23
CA SER A 317 1.85 -26.33 1.59
C SER A 317 2.55 -25.37 2.55
N SER A 318 3.79 -25.70 2.96
CA SER A 318 4.65 -24.77 3.72
C SER A 318 5.15 -23.59 2.88
N ASN A 319 4.89 -23.59 1.56
CA ASN A 319 5.40 -22.58 0.64
C ASN A 319 4.85 -21.18 0.93
N SER A 320 3.56 -21.05 1.23
CA SER A 320 2.97 -19.77 1.62
C SER A 320 3.56 -19.23 2.91
N LEU A 321 3.92 -20.12 3.85
CA LEU A 321 4.58 -19.76 5.11
C LEU A 321 5.99 -19.19 4.86
N ILE A 322 6.79 -19.91 4.07
CA ILE A 322 8.16 -19.48 3.74
C ILE A 322 8.13 -18.20 2.90
N PHE A 323 7.27 -18.16 1.89
CA PHE A 323 7.13 -16.99 1.03
C PHE A 323 6.67 -15.76 1.82
N GLY A 324 5.71 -15.92 2.74
CA GLY A 324 5.28 -14.83 3.63
C GLY A 324 6.41 -14.31 4.51
N GLY A 325 7.25 -15.19 5.07
CA GLY A 325 8.43 -14.79 5.82
C GLY A 325 9.46 -14.02 4.97
N ILE A 326 9.69 -14.48 3.75
CA ILE A 326 10.55 -13.78 2.77
C ILE A 326 9.99 -12.39 2.49
N THR A 327 8.70 -12.27 2.16
CA THR A 327 8.05 -10.99 1.84
C THR A 327 8.14 -9.98 2.99
N VAL A 328 7.96 -10.42 4.25
CA VAL A 328 8.16 -9.52 5.41
C VAL A 328 9.60 -9.02 5.48
N GLY A 329 10.56 -9.94 5.46
CA GLY A 329 11.97 -9.62 5.62
C GLY A 329 12.49 -8.73 4.49
N THR A 330 12.25 -9.14 3.25
CA THR A 330 12.73 -8.43 2.05
C THR A 330 12.01 -7.10 1.85
N GLY A 331 10.70 -7.02 2.18
CA GLY A 331 9.92 -5.79 2.08
C GLY A 331 10.46 -4.71 3.01
N ILE A 332 10.65 -5.02 4.30
CA ILE A 332 11.19 -4.07 5.28
C ILE A 332 12.62 -3.66 4.90
N LEU A 333 13.49 -4.63 4.65
CA LEU A 333 14.91 -4.36 4.32
C LEU A 333 15.04 -3.58 3.01
N GLY A 334 14.25 -3.92 1.99
CA GLY A 334 14.29 -3.26 0.69
C GLY A 334 13.85 -1.80 0.77
N ILE A 335 12.75 -1.49 1.45
CA ILE A 335 12.27 -0.12 1.64
C ILE A 335 13.30 0.72 2.38
N ILE A 336 13.88 0.20 3.47
CA ILE A 336 14.91 0.91 4.25
C ILE A 336 16.17 1.12 3.41
N ALA A 337 16.64 0.07 2.71
CA ALA A 337 17.82 0.15 1.86
C ALA A 337 17.63 1.15 0.71
N GLY A 338 16.45 1.17 0.08
CA GLY A 338 16.10 2.10 -0.98
C GLY A 338 16.11 3.56 -0.51
N ALA A 339 15.45 3.84 0.60
CA ALA A 339 15.42 5.18 1.18
C ALA A 339 16.82 5.67 1.59
N GLU A 340 17.64 4.80 2.17
CA GLU A 340 19.01 5.14 2.57
C GLU A 340 19.94 5.32 1.36
N ALA A 341 19.84 4.46 0.35
CA ALA A 341 20.60 4.59 -0.90
C ALA A 341 20.25 5.91 -1.61
N ALA A 342 18.96 6.23 -1.73
CA ALA A 342 18.50 7.49 -2.31
C ALA A 342 19.04 8.70 -1.54
N ARG A 343 18.97 8.69 -0.20
CA ARG A 343 19.47 9.77 0.66
C ARG A 343 20.96 10.01 0.49
N ARG A 344 21.77 8.94 0.38
CA ARG A 344 23.23 9.06 0.23
C ARG A 344 23.65 9.46 -1.17
N LEU A 345 23.07 8.80 -2.18
CA LEU A 345 23.49 8.98 -3.57
C LEU A 345 22.98 10.29 -4.17
N ARG A 346 21.79 10.78 -3.75
CA ARG A 346 21.23 12.06 -4.16
C ARG A 346 22.15 13.26 -3.85
N LYS A 347 22.97 13.15 -2.79
CA LYS A 347 23.98 14.17 -2.46
C LYS A 347 25.13 14.25 -3.47
N LYS A 348 25.40 13.16 -4.20
CA LYS A 348 26.49 13.06 -5.17
C LYS A 348 26.03 13.19 -6.62
N ASN A 349 24.80 12.77 -6.91
CA ASN A 349 24.27 12.73 -8.27
C ASN A 349 22.79 13.07 -8.26
N ASN A 350 22.40 14.10 -9.02
CA ASN A 350 21.01 14.52 -9.17
C ASN A 350 20.13 13.48 -9.88
N LYS A 351 20.72 12.56 -10.63
CA LYS A 351 20.07 11.45 -11.34
C LYS A 351 20.01 10.15 -10.51
N ALA A 352 20.39 10.20 -9.23
CA ALA A 352 20.53 9.01 -8.40
C ALA A 352 19.24 8.20 -8.28
N ASP A 353 18.11 8.85 -8.07
CA ASP A 353 16.84 8.18 -7.81
C ASP A 353 16.37 7.29 -8.98
N PRO A 354 16.24 7.78 -10.21
CA PRO A 354 15.87 6.93 -11.33
C PRO A 354 16.93 5.86 -11.64
N LEU A 355 18.23 6.12 -11.39
CA LEU A 355 19.27 5.12 -11.57
C LEU A 355 19.18 4.00 -10.53
N ILE A 356 18.86 4.31 -9.26
CA ILE A 356 18.58 3.30 -8.23
C ILE A 356 17.40 2.44 -8.66
N CYS A 357 16.29 3.07 -9.12
CA CYS A 357 15.12 2.34 -9.58
C CYS A 357 15.45 1.45 -10.79
N ALA A 358 16.19 1.96 -11.77
CA ALA A 358 16.57 1.19 -12.95
C ALA A 358 17.44 -0.02 -12.59
N THR A 359 18.51 0.20 -11.82
CA THR A 359 19.43 -0.88 -11.44
C THR A 359 18.75 -1.94 -10.58
N SER A 360 17.93 -1.55 -9.61
CA SER A 360 17.19 -2.48 -8.77
C SER A 360 16.16 -3.30 -9.58
N MET A 361 15.47 -2.70 -10.55
CA MET A 361 14.55 -3.42 -11.43
C MET A 361 15.28 -4.43 -12.32
N PHE A 362 16.44 -4.08 -12.89
CA PHE A 362 17.24 -5.02 -13.69
C PHE A 362 17.75 -6.19 -12.86
N ILE A 363 18.26 -5.92 -11.65
CA ILE A 363 18.74 -6.98 -10.75
C ILE A 363 17.58 -7.87 -10.32
N SER A 364 16.44 -7.28 -9.94
CA SER A 364 15.24 -8.03 -9.57
C SER A 364 14.77 -8.94 -10.71
N SER A 365 14.68 -8.41 -11.93
CA SER A 365 14.26 -9.18 -13.12
C SER A 365 15.20 -10.33 -13.43
N LEU A 366 16.50 -10.12 -13.30
CA LEU A 366 17.50 -11.18 -13.47
C LEU A 366 17.38 -12.26 -12.40
N CYS A 367 17.24 -11.86 -11.12
CA CYS A 367 17.06 -12.81 -10.03
C CYS A 367 15.77 -13.64 -10.19
N LEU A 368 14.66 -13.00 -10.57
CA LEU A 368 13.40 -13.69 -10.83
C LEU A 368 13.52 -14.65 -12.02
N TYR A 369 14.18 -14.25 -13.11
CA TYR A 369 14.40 -15.13 -14.26
C TYR A 369 15.23 -16.36 -13.86
N ILE A 370 16.32 -16.18 -13.10
CA ILE A 370 17.14 -17.29 -12.60
C ILE A 370 16.31 -18.19 -11.67
N ALA A 371 15.51 -17.59 -10.77
CA ALA A 371 14.62 -18.36 -9.89
C ALA A 371 13.68 -19.28 -10.69
N LEU A 372 13.09 -18.77 -11.77
CA LEU A 372 12.20 -19.55 -12.64
C LEU A 372 12.94 -20.70 -13.33
N MET A 373 14.18 -20.48 -13.79
CA MET A 373 14.97 -21.52 -14.48
C MET A 373 15.43 -22.62 -13.52
N VAL A 374 15.85 -22.25 -12.31
CA VAL A 374 16.36 -23.19 -11.29
C VAL A 374 15.21 -23.90 -10.55
N ALA A 375 13.98 -23.43 -10.64
CA ALA A 375 12.83 -23.97 -9.92
C ALA A 375 12.52 -25.45 -10.26
N GLN A 376 12.99 -25.97 -11.38
CA GLN A 376 12.83 -27.38 -11.74
C GLN A 376 13.85 -28.30 -11.05
N THR A 377 15.01 -27.77 -10.64
CA THR A 377 16.13 -28.57 -10.15
C THR A 377 16.42 -28.42 -8.67
N ASN A 378 16.32 -27.20 -8.15
CA ASN A 378 16.68 -26.90 -6.75
C ASN A 378 15.77 -25.85 -6.12
N ILE A 379 14.91 -26.30 -5.23
CA ILE A 379 13.95 -25.42 -4.56
C ILE A 379 14.61 -24.40 -3.62
N LEU A 380 15.70 -24.75 -2.93
CA LEU A 380 16.41 -23.84 -2.03
C LEU A 380 17.01 -22.65 -2.79
N SER A 381 17.69 -22.92 -3.89
CA SER A 381 18.22 -21.87 -4.77
C SER A 381 17.10 -20.98 -5.31
N THR A 382 15.92 -21.57 -5.63
CA THR A 382 14.75 -20.82 -6.06
C THR A 382 14.30 -19.83 -4.98
N PHE A 383 14.16 -20.24 -3.71
CA PHE A 383 13.81 -19.35 -2.63
C PHE A 383 14.83 -18.20 -2.43
N ILE A 384 16.11 -18.51 -2.55
CA ILE A 384 17.19 -17.51 -2.43
C ILE A 384 17.05 -16.45 -3.52
N PHE A 385 16.91 -16.85 -4.78
CA PHE A 385 16.76 -15.91 -5.89
C PHE A 385 15.44 -15.13 -5.85
N ILE A 386 14.33 -15.74 -5.37
CA ILE A 386 13.09 -15.02 -5.11
C ILE A 386 13.31 -13.95 -4.03
N ALA A 387 13.97 -14.29 -2.93
CA ALA A 387 14.25 -13.34 -1.85
C ALA A 387 15.07 -12.14 -2.34
N PHE A 388 16.11 -12.35 -3.14
CA PHE A 388 16.87 -11.26 -3.75
C PHE A 388 16.02 -10.47 -4.75
N GLY A 389 15.21 -11.15 -5.57
CA GLY A 389 14.29 -10.50 -6.51
C GLY A 389 13.29 -9.58 -5.81
N GLU A 390 12.64 -10.04 -4.74
CA GLU A 390 11.71 -9.24 -3.93
C GLU A 390 12.41 -8.11 -3.18
N LEU A 391 13.61 -8.35 -2.66
CA LEU A 391 14.41 -7.32 -1.99
C LEU A 391 14.65 -6.13 -2.92
N PHE A 392 15.19 -6.39 -4.12
CA PHE A 392 15.46 -5.33 -5.09
C PHE A 392 14.20 -4.70 -5.65
N LEU A 393 13.11 -5.45 -5.80
CA LEU A 393 11.80 -4.91 -6.17
C LEU A 393 11.31 -3.92 -5.12
N SER A 394 11.47 -4.25 -3.83
CA SER A 394 11.02 -3.44 -2.70
C SER A 394 11.82 -2.14 -2.51
N VAL A 395 13.06 -2.06 -3.00
CA VAL A 395 13.88 -0.84 -3.01
C VAL A 395 13.16 0.33 -3.71
N ASN A 396 12.38 0.03 -4.74
CA ASN A 396 11.73 1.05 -5.58
C ASN A 396 10.59 1.81 -4.90
N TRP A 397 9.87 1.20 -3.95
CA TRP A 397 8.65 1.78 -3.39
C TRP A 397 8.80 3.20 -2.82
N ALA A 398 9.86 3.43 -2.05
CA ALA A 398 10.12 4.73 -1.46
C ALA A 398 10.65 5.74 -2.50
N VAL A 399 11.55 5.28 -3.36
CA VAL A 399 12.29 6.14 -4.29
C VAL A 399 11.42 6.68 -5.42
N VAL A 400 10.50 5.87 -5.95
CA VAL A 400 9.58 6.29 -7.03
C VAL A 400 8.65 7.40 -6.58
N THR A 401 8.17 7.36 -5.34
CA THR A 401 7.32 8.41 -4.78
C THR A 401 8.08 9.74 -4.69
N ASP A 402 9.36 9.70 -4.31
CA ASP A 402 10.22 10.88 -4.26
C ASP A 402 10.41 11.50 -5.66
N ILE A 403 10.66 10.67 -6.69
CA ILE A 403 10.81 11.14 -8.08
C ILE A 403 9.61 11.99 -8.47
N LEU A 404 8.40 11.49 -8.25
CA LEU A 404 7.17 12.20 -8.58
C LEU A 404 7.06 13.55 -7.88
N LEU A 405 7.43 13.61 -6.60
CA LEU A 405 7.27 14.83 -5.81
C LEU A 405 8.15 16.00 -6.29
N TYR A 406 9.30 15.74 -6.91
CA TYR A 406 10.18 16.82 -7.34
C TYR A 406 10.19 17.10 -8.86
N VAL A 407 9.56 16.24 -9.69
CA VAL A 407 9.37 16.51 -11.12
C VAL A 407 8.05 17.17 -11.45
N VAL A 408 7.13 17.25 -10.48
CA VAL A 408 5.79 17.85 -10.65
C VAL A 408 5.64 19.07 -9.75
N THR A 409 5.06 20.15 -10.30
CA THR A 409 4.78 21.39 -9.54
C THR A 409 3.88 21.10 -8.33
N PRO A 410 4.07 21.77 -7.16
CA PRO A 410 3.31 21.51 -5.93
C PRO A 410 1.78 21.57 -6.08
N ARG A 411 1.29 22.41 -7.01
CA ARG A 411 -0.15 22.53 -7.29
C ARG A 411 -0.76 21.27 -7.92
N ARG A 412 0.04 20.46 -8.66
CA ARG A 412 -0.41 19.29 -9.43
C ARG A 412 0.03 17.96 -8.81
N GLN A 413 0.79 17.97 -7.73
CA GLN A 413 1.31 16.74 -7.10
C GLN A 413 0.20 15.76 -6.72
N SER A 414 -0.90 16.23 -6.16
CA SER A 414 -2.03 15.35 -5.77
C SER A 414 -2.67 14.68 -6.99
N THR A 415 -2.85 15.42 -8.09
CA THR A 415 -3.37 14.88 -9.35
C THR A 415 -2.38 13.88 -9.97
N ALA A 416 -1.10 14.17 -9.93
CA ALA A 416 -0.04 13.30 -10.44
C ALA A 416 0.04 11.98 -9.66
N ILE A 417 0.01 12.03 -8.32
CA ILE A 417 -0.02 10.84 -7.47
C ILE A 417 -1.25 9.99 -7.77
N ALA A 418 -2.44 10.61 -7.83
CA ALA A 418 -3.67 9.90 -8.13
C ALA A 418 -3.65 9.23 -9.52
N LEU A 419 -3.15 9.93 -10.53
CA LEU A 419 -3.03 9.40 -11.89
C LEU A 419 -2.01 8.26 -11.97
N GLN A 420 -0.86 8.40 -11.31
CA GLN A 420 0.17 7.36 -11.25
C GLN A 420 -0.35 6.10 -10.56
N ILE A 421 -1.02 6.24 -9.41
CA ILE A 421 -1.63 5.12 -8.68
C ILE A 421 -2.70 4.44 -9.55
N LEU A 422 -3.58 5.23 -10.19
CA LEU A 422 -4.63 4.69 -11.05
C LEU A 422 -4.04 3.84 -12.20
N VAL A 423 -3.07 4.38 -12.92
CA VAL A 423 -2.43 3.69 -14.06
C VAL A 423 -1.67 2.45 -13.59
N SER A 424 -0.91 2.58 -12.48
CA SER A 424 -0.13 1.47 -11.93
C SER A 424 -1.00 0.29 -11.47
N HIS A 425 -2.11 0.57 -10.81
CA HIS A 425 -3.04 -0.49 -10.37
C HIS A 425 -3.83 -1.06 -11.55
N LEU A 426 -4.30 -0.22 -12.49
CA LEU A 426 -5.12 -0.69 -13.61
C LEU A 426 -4.34 -1.64 -14.54
N LEU A 427 -3.16 -1.22 -14.96
CA LEU A 427 -2.33 -1.96 -15.92
C LEU A 427 -1.32 -2.89 -15.24
N GLY A 428 -1.06 -2.70 -13.95
CA GLY A 428 -0.14 -3.50 -13.16
C GLY A 428 -0.84 -4.63 -12.41
N ASP A 429 -1.00 -4.46 -11.12
CA ASP A 429 -1.42 -5.53 -10.20
C ASP A 429 -2.89 -5.96 -10.31
N ALA A 430 -3.76 -5.17 -10.94
CA ALA A 430 -5.12 -5.64 -11.25
C ALA A 430 -5.13 -6.61 -12.44
N GLY A 431 -4.38 -6.30 -13.49
CA GLY A 431 -4.37 -7.09 -14.73
C GLY A 431 -3.47 -8.32 -14.69
N SER A 432 -2.32 -8.23 -13.99
CA SER A 432 -1.28 -9.25 -14.04
C SER A 432 -1.72 -10.64 -13.53
N PRO A 433 -2.48 -10.79 -12.42
CA PRO A 433 -2.86 -12.14 -11.98
C PRO A 433 -3.74 -12.88 -12.97
N TYR A 434 -4.70 -12.18 -13.58
CA TYR A 434 -5.57 -12.76 -14.60
C TYR A 434 -4.79 -13.11 -15.86
N LEU A 435 -3.94 -12.21 -16.35
CA LEU A 435 -3.14 -12.41 -17.56
C LEU A 435 -2.22 -13.64 -17.43
N ILE A 436 -1.48 -13.76 -16.32
CA ILE A 436 -0.63 -14.91 -16.05
C ILE A 436 -1.45 -16.21 -16.03
N GLY A 437 -2.61 -16.20 -15.39
CA GLY A 437 -3.50 -17.35 -15.35
C GLY A 437 -4.04 -17.76 -16.72
N VAL A 438 -4.46 -16.80 -17.55
CA VAL A 438 -4.96 -17.06 -18.90
C VAL A 438 -3.87 -17.61 -19.81
N ILE A 439 -2.65 -17.08 -19.74
CA ILE A 439 -1.52 -17.59 -20.52
C ILE A 439 -1.16 -19.00 -20.06
N SER A 440 -1.15 -19.28 -18.75
CA SER A 440 -0.95 -20.62 -18.21
C SER A 440 -1.99 -21.61 -18.78
N ASN A 441 -3.28 -21.24 -18.76
CA ASN A 441 -4.34 -22.06 -19.36
C ASN A 441 -4.13 -22.31 -20.86
N ALA A 442 -3.75 -21.29 -21.62
CA ALA A 442 -3.54 -21.41 -23.07
C ALA A 442 -2.38 -22.35 -23.41
N VAL A 443 -1.32 -22.33 -22.60
CA VAL A 443 -0.19 -23.25 -22.72
C VAL A 443 -0.60 -24.68 -22.34
N GLN A 444 -1.36 -24.85 -21.24
CA GLN A 444 -1.85 -26.15 -20.82
C GLN A 444 -2.77 -26.80 -21.87
N ALA A 445 -3.67 -26.00 -22.45
CA ALA A 445 -4.62 -26.52 -23.47
C ALA A 445 -3.96 -27.07 -24.75
N ARG A 446 -2.70 -26.64 -25.02
CA ARG A 446 -1.94 -27.13 -26.21
C ARG A 446 -1.10 -28.36 -25.94
N ASN A 447 -1.04 -28.83 -24.69
CA ASN A 447 -0.18 -29.92 -24.28
C ASN A 447 -0.96 -31.01 -23.55
N SER A 448 -0.39 -32.24 -23.46
CA SER A 448 -1.01 -33.31 -22.72
C SER A 448 -1.15 -33.00 -21.23
N PRO A 449 -2.28 -33.35 -20.58
CA PRO A 449 -2.46 -33.15 -19.15
C PRO A 449 -1.40 -33.89 -18.34
N SER A 450 -0.48 -33.15 -17.70
CA SER A 450 0.53 -33.75 -16.82
C SER A 450 0.96 -32.76 -15.77
N LEU A 451 1.49 -33.23 -14.64
CA LEU A 451 2.04 -32.43 -13.57
C LEU A 451 3.18 -31.50 -14.08
N GLN A 452 3.99 -32.01 -14.99
CA GLN A 452 5.08 -31.28 -15.59
C GLN A 452 4.59 -30.11 -16.47
N TRP A 453 3.54 -30.31 -17.25
CA TRP A 453 2.98 -29.22 -18.04
C TRP A 453 2.20 -28.22 -17.18
N SER A 454 1.61 -28.65 -16.07
CA SER A 454 1.02 -27.73 -15.09
C SER A 454 2.08 -26.79 -14.47
N PHE A 455 3.28 -27.28 -14.21
CA PHE A 455 4.41 -26.46 -13.76
C PHE A 455 4.95 -25.57 -14.90
N ARG A 456 5.27 -26.16 -16.06
CA ARG A 456 5.87 -25.43 -17.19
C ARG A 456 4.99 -24.33 -17.73
N SER A 457 3.68 -24.53 -17.78
CA SER A 457 2.74 -23.49 -18.24
C SER A 457 2.81 -22.24 -17.37
N MET A 458 2.90 -22.42 -16.05
CA MET A 458 3.06 -21.30 -15.13
C MET A 458 4.47 -20.71 -15.21
N GLN A 459 5.51 -21.53 -15.33
CA GLN A 459 6.89 -21.07 -15.53
C GLN A 459 7.00 -20.15 -16.76
N TYR A 460 6.44 -20.56 -17.90
CA TYR A 460 6.47 -19.74 -19.12
C TYR A 460 5.65 -18.47 -18.98
N SER A 461 4.52 -18.53 -18.28
CA SER A 461 3.71 -17.34 -18.01
C SER A 461 4.47 -16.31 -17.14
N PHE A 462 5.21 -16.79 -16.15
CA PHE A 462 6.03 -15.92 -15.29
C PHE A 462 7.23 -15.29 -15.97
N VAL A 463 7.74 -15.86 -17.05
CA VAL A 463 8.84 -15.25 -17.83
C VAL A 463 8.43 -13.85 -18.29
N ILE A 464 7.16 -13.61 -18.56
CA ILE A 464 6.63 -12.27 -18.89
C ILE A 464 6.93 -11.27 -17.79
N CYS A 465 6.84 -11.66 -16.51
CA CYS A 465 7.15 -10.76 -15.39
C CYS A 465 8.61 -10.30 -15.42
N ALA A 466 9.56 -11.19 -15.75
CA ALA A 466 10.96 -10.83 -15.90
C ALA A 466 11.15 -9.83 -17.06
N PHE A 467 10.51 -10.04 -18.21
CA PHE A 467 10.57 -9.09 -19.32
C PHE A 467 9.94 -7.74 -18.99
N VAL A 468 8.75 -7.73 -18.38
CA VAL A 468 8.08 -6.49 -17.94
C VAL A 468 8.96 -5.75 -16.94
N GLY A 469 9.63 -6.44 -16.03
CA GLY A 469 10.59 -5.86 -15.10
C GLY A 469 11.77 -5.21 -15.80
N VAL A 470 12.32 -5.81 -16.87
CA VAL A 470 13.38 -5.22 -17.69
C VAL A 470 12.88 -3.94 -18.38
N PHE A 471 11.67 -3.95 -18.96
CA PHE A 471 11.08 -2.74 -19.51
C PHE A 471 10.88 -1.65 -18.44
N GLY A 472 10.45 -2.03 -17.24
CA GLY A 472 10.35 -1.11 -16.10
C GLY A 472 11.70 -0.46 -15.76
N GLY A 473 12.78 -1.25 -15.71
CA GLY A 473 14.14 -0.75 -15.56
C GLY A 473 14.54 0.21 -16.68
N GLY A 474 14.18 -0.10 -17.94
CA GLY A 474 14.39 0.76 -19.09
C GLY A 474 13.66 2.10 -18.98
N PHE A 475 12.40 2.10 -18.53
CA PHE A 475 11.65 3.35 -18.31
C PHE A 475 12.23 4.20 -17.19
N PHE A 476 12.70 3.60 -16.09
CA PHE A 476 13.42 4.35 -15.06
C PHE A 476 14.75 4.88 -15.56
N LEU A 477 15.45 4.14 -16.41
CA LEU A 477 16.68 4.64 -17.05
C LEU A 477 16.38 5.82 -17.97
N LEU A 478 15.31 5.76 -18.77
CA LEU A 478 14.83 6.90 -19.58
C LEU A 478 14.49 8.11 -18.72
N THR A 479 13.86 7.91 -17.55
CA THR A 479 13.59 8.99 -16.59
C THR A 479 14.88 9.73 -16.22
N SER A 480 16.02 9.03 -16.08
CA SER A 480 17.29 9.66 -15.73
C SER A 480 17.82 10.68 -16.74
N PHE A 481 17.39 10.60 -17.99
CA PHE A 481 17.79 11.55 -19.04
C PHE A 481 17.00 12.88 -18.96
N TYR A 482 15.72 12.82 -18.59
CA TYR A 482 14.83 13.99 -18.58
C TYR A 482 14.70 14.65 -17.20
N ILE A 483 15.06 13.95 -16.12
CA ILE A 483 14.76 14.37 -14.74
C ILE A 483 15.34 15.72 -14.34
N GLU A 484 16.51 16.11 -14.85
CA GLU A 484 17.14 17.38 -14.51
C GLU A 484 16.42 18.57 -15.14
N GLU A 485 15.91 18.40 -16.37
CA GLU A 485 15.19 19.42 -17.10
C GLU A 485 13.79 19.63 -16.51
N ASP A 486 13.05 18.54 -16.32
CA ASP A 486 11.71 18.55 -15.74
C ASP A 486 11.70 19.06 -14.28
N ARG A 487 12.75 18.76 -13.51
CA ARG A 487 12.93 19.29 -12.15
C ARG A 487 13.15 20.81 -12.15
N LYS A 488 13.94 21.34 -13.07
CA LYS A 488 14.14 22.79 -13.22
C LYS A 488 12.84 23.48 -13.63
N GLU A 489 12.06 22.87 -14.52
CA GLU A 489 10.76 23.39 -14.94
C GLU A 489 9.74 23.38 -13.79
N ALA A 490 9.72 22.33 -12.97
CA ALA A 490 8.84 22.25 -11.80
C ALA A 490 9.16 23.27 -10.69
N GLN A 491 10.38 23.81 -10.67
CA GLN A 491 10.83 24.82 -9.70
C GLN A 491 10.62 26.27 -10.19
N ARG A 492 10.37 26.46 -11.47
CA ARG A 492 9.98 27.76 -12.07
C ARG A 492 8.49 28.06 -11.84
#